data_331ac3c8e9d61b0d560e893b7ca3aaeb
#
_entry.id   331ac3c8e9d61b0d560e893b7ca3aaeb
#
_cell.length_a   1.000
_cell.length_b   1.000
_cell.length_c   1.000
_cell.angle_alpha   90.00
_cell.angle_beta   90.00
_cell.angle_gamma   90.00
#
_symmetry.space_group_name_H-M   'P 1'
#
loop_
_entity.id
_entity.type
_entity.pdbx_description
1 polymer ?
#
loop_
_entity_poly.entity_id
_entity_poly.type
_entity_poly.pdbx_seq_one_letter_code
_entity_poly.pdbx_strand_id
1 'polypeptide(L)'
;MPAPDSDLHPERRRLRRARSLRRARCVFNGGKSTLDVTVRDISPAGARIAGNELIWLPRTFELQIYDSGGAYASRQARLMWLKGSSAGVEFID
;
A
#
# COMPACT_ATOMS: atom_id res chain seq x y z
N MET A 1 -16.40 15.86 25.93
CA MET A 1 -16.09 15.33 25.42
C MET A 1 -16.15 14.69 25.05
N PRO A 2 -16.34 14.88 25.17
CA PRO A 2 -16.18 14.33 24.62
C PRO A 2 -16.35 13.88 23.90
N ALA A 3 -16.58 14.22 23.87
CA ALA A 3 -16.52 13.86 23.04
C ALA A 3 -16.81 13.54 22.42
N PRO A 4 -17.10 13.76 22.42
CA PRO A 4 -17.22 13.52 21.67
C PRO A 4 -17.29 13.33 20.87
N ASP A 5 -17.39 13.85 20.74
CA ASP A 5 -17.19 13.64 19.88
C ASP A 5 -16.89 13.34 19.36
N SER A 6 -16.99 13.60 19.74
CA SER A 6 -16.56 13.36 19.24
C SER A 6 -16.61 13.01 18.66
N ASP A 7 -16.93 13.36 18.77
CA ASP A 7 -16.81 13.00 18.15
C ASP A 7 -16.96 12.72 17.38
N LEU A 8 -17.30 12.96 17.32
CA LEU A 8 -17.25 12.84 16.81
C LEU A 8 -17.05 12.22 15.98
N HIS A 9 -17.09 12.02 15.65
CA HIS A 9 -16.70 11.58 15.23
C HIS A 9 -15.91 11.07 14.42
N PRO A 10 -15.49 11.18 14.15
CA PRO A 10 -14.25 10.98 13.40
C PRO A 10 -13.82 9.54 13.31
N GLU A 11 -14.19 8.75 14.18
CA GLU A 11 -13.90 7.32 14.14
C GLU A 11 -14.46 6.67 12.92
N ARG A 12 -15.53 7.17 12.41
CA ARG A 12 -16.13 6.57 11.20
C ARG A 12 -15.20 6.64 10.01
N ARG A 13 -14.42 7.69 9.93
CA ARG A 13 -13.49 7.81 8.79
C ARG A 13 -12.45 6.72 8.83
N ARG A 14 -12.02 6.35 10.01
CA ARG A 14 -11.02 5.30 10.12
C ARG A 14 -11.55 3.95 9.67
N LEU A 15 -12.84 3.75 9.79
CA LEU A 15 -13.41 2.46 9.40
C LEU A 15 -13.43 2.27 7.89
N ARG A 16 -13.45 3.36 7.14
CA ARG A 16 -13.53 3.24 5.69
C ARG A 16 -12.19 2.99 5.06
N ARG A 17 -11.12 3.40 5.70
CA ARG A 17 -9.81 3.28 5.13
C ARG A 17 -8.82 3.01 6.24
N ALA A 18 -8.11 1.92 6.10
CA ALA A 18 -7.08 1.60 7.04
C ALA A 18 -5.83 2.36 6.69
N ARG A 19 -5.41 3.25 7.58
CA ARG A 19 -4.11 3.85 7.45
C ARG A 19 -3.09 2.81 7.86
N SER A 20 -2.11 2.62 7.02
CA SER A 20 -1.15 1.57 7.21
C SER A 20 0.24 2.14 6.99
N LEU A 21 1.18 1.75 7.83
CA LEU A 21 2.58 2.05 7.58
C LEU A 21 3.34 0.74 7.59
N ARG A 22 2.91 -0.18 6.73
CA ARG A 22 3.49 -1.50 6.66
C ARG A 22 4.61 -1.53 5.66
N ARG A 23 5.60 -2.30 5.98
CA ARG A 23 6.66 -2.58 5.04
C ARG A 23 6.13 -3.49 3.95
N ALA A 24 6.64 -3.27 2.76
CA ALA A 24 6.24 -4.08 1.62
C ALA A 24 7.39 -4.12 0.63
N ARG A 25 7.27 -5.02 -0.33
CA ARG A 25 8.27 -5.18 -1.36
C ARG A 25 7.57 -5.40 -2.68
N CYS A 26 7.98 -4.65 -3.68
CA CYS A 26 7.54 -4.88 -5.05
C CYS A 26 8.51 -5.85 -5.69
N VAL A 27 7.99 -6.89 -6.31
CA VAL A 27 8.80 -7.92 -6.94
C VAL A 27 8.42 -7.99 -8.42
N PHE A 28 9.41 -7.94 -9.28
CA PHE A 28 9.16 -7.92 -10.71
C PHE A 28 10.35 -8.49 -11.45
N ASN A 29 10.27 -8.49 -12.78
CA ASN A 29 11.34 -8.99 -13.62
C ASN A 29 11.63 -10.46 -13.31
N GLY A 30 10.55 -11.27 -13.22
CA GLY A 30 10.70 -12.69 -12.95
C GLY A 30 11.25 -13.00 -11.59
N GLY A 31 11.06 -12.11 -10.63
CA GLY A 31 11.57 -12.29 -9.28
C GLY A 31 12.98 -11.78 -9.08
N LYS A 32 13.60 -11.26 -10.14
CA LYS A 32 14.99 -10.84 -10.07
C LYS A 32 15.18 -9.43 -9.54
N SER A 33 14.12 -8.64 -9.54
CA SER A 33 14.18 -7.25 -9.08
C SER A 33 13.22 -7.05 -7.96
N THR A 34 13.64 -6.30 -6.96
CA THR A 34 12.79 -5.95 -5.82
C THR A 34 12.98 -4.49 -5.48
N LEU A 35 11.94 -3.92 -4.90
CA LEU A 35 11.95 -2.53 -4.46
C LEU A 35 11.23 -2.47 -3.12
N ASP A 36 11.92 -1.98 -2.10
CA ASP A 36 11.29 -1.83 -0.79
C ASP A 36 10.44 -0.58 -0.78
N VAL A 37 9.22 -0.73 -0.28
CA VAL A 37 8.26 0.38 -0.21
C VAL A 37 7.53 0.31 1.12
N THR A 38 6.79 1.38 1.41
CA THR A 38 5.88 1.42 2.54
C THR A 38 4.46 1.53 2.01
N VAL A 39 3.57 0.71 2.54
CA VAL A 39 2.14 0.82 2.23
C VAL A 39 1.56 1.85 3.19
N ARG A 40 1.04 2.94 2.63
CA ARG A 40 0.51 4.04 3.42
C ARG A 40 -0.99 3.91 3.64
N ASP A 41 -1.69 3.43 2.64
CA ASP A 41 -3.13 3.19 2.71
C ASP A 41 -3.42 1.91 1.97
N ILE A 42 -4.41 1.17 2.43
CA ILE A 42 -4.80 -0.06 1.77
C ILE A 42 -6.31 -0.20 1.85
N SER A 43 -6.88 -0.73 0.78
CA SER A 43 -8.29 -1.07 0.69
C SER A 43 -8.40 -2.40 -0.05
N PRO A 44 -9.60 -2.99 -0.12
CA PRO A 44 -9.73 -4.22 -0.89
C PRO A 44 -9.37 -4.08 -2.36
N ALA A 45 -9.47 -2.88 -2.92
CA ALA A 45 -9.23 -2.67 -4.35
C ALA A 45 -7.80 -2.29 -4.68
N GLY A 46 -7.05 -1.78 -3.72
CA GLY A 46 -5.70 -1.34 -4.03
C GLY A 46 -5.01 -0.69 -2.85
N ALA A 47 -3.91 -0.02 -3.13
CA ALA A 47 -3.09 0.56 -2.10
C ALA A 47 -2.37 1.80 -2.61
N ARG A 48 -1.95 2.64 -1.68
CA ARG A 48 -1.02 3.73 -1.97
C ARG A 48 0.30 3.37 -1.32
N ILE A 49 1.35 3.41 -2.11
CA ILE A 49 2.69 3.04 -1.64
C ILE A 49 3.63 4.22 -1.77
N ALA A 50 4.68 4.21 -0.98
CA ALA A 50 5.70 5.25 -0.99
C ALA A 50 7.07 4.59 -1.01
N GLY A 51 8.00 5.21 -1.73
CA GLY A 51 9.35 4.70 -1.81
C GLY A 51 10.21 5.62 -2.66
N ASN A 52 11.49 5.26 -2.75
CA ASN A 52 12.45 6.15 -3.40
C ASN A 52 12.60 5.93 -4.89
N GLU A 53 12.44 4.74 -5.35
CA GLU A 53 12.79 4.42 -6.74
C GLU A 53 11.60 3.88 -7.50
N LEU A 54 10.42 4.45 -7.23
CA LEU A 54 9.19 3.96 -7.83
C LEU A 54 9.16 4.12 -9.34
N ILE A 55 10.00 4.99 -9.87
CA ILE A 55 10.06 5.18 -11.31
C ILE A 55 10.52 3.92 -12.04
N TRP A 56 11.17 3.00 -11.32
CA TRP A 56 11.62 1.75 -11.93
C TRP A 56 10.55 0.67 -11.96
N LEU A 57 9.38 0.92 -11.37
CA LEU A 57 8.33 -0.08 -11.34
C LEU A 57 7.75 -0.30 -12.74
N PRO A 58 7.53 -1.56 -13.12
CA PRO A 58 6.78 -1.83 -14.34
C PRO A 58 5.30 -1.61 -14.10
N ARG A 59 4.50 -1.74 -15.15
CA ARG A 59 3.07 -1.54 -15.05
C ARG A 59 2.42 -2.52 -14.10
N THR A 60 2.87 -3.75 -14.07
CA THR A 60 2.35 -4.77 -13.17
C THR A 60 3.50 -5.42 -12.42
N PHE A 61 3.22 -5.80 -11.19
CA PHE A 61 4.23 -6.42 -10.34
C PHE A 61 3.53 -7.11 -9.19
N GLU A 62 4.29 -7.90 -8.45
CA GLU A 62 3.82 -8.54 -7.24
C GLU A 62 4.11 -7.62 -6.07
N LEU A 63 3.11 -7.37 -5.23
CA LEU A 63 3.30 -6.59 -4.01
C LEU A 63 3.21 -7.53 -2.83
N GLN A 64 4.29 -7.65 -2.08
CA GLN A 64 4.37 -8.47 -0.88
C GLN A 64 4.27 -7.54 0.33
N ILE A 65 3.19 -7.67 1.08
CA ILE A 65 2.89 -6.78 2.20
C ILE A 65 3.14 -7.55 3.48
N TYR A 66 4.06 -7.08 4.29
CA TYR A 66 4.47 -7.78 5.51
C TYR A 66 3.58 -7.41 6.67
N ASP A 67 3.30 -8.38 7.51
CA ASP A 67 2.63 -8.12 8.78
C ASP A 67 3.68 -7.96 9.88
N SER A 68 3.23 -7.76 11.12
CA SER A 68 4.13 -7.50 12.23
C SER A 68 4.94 -8.73 12.63
N GLY A 69 4.50 -9.91 12.21
CA GLY A 69 5.21 -11.15 12.52
C GLY A 69 6.23 -11.57 11.48
N GLY A 70 6.36 -10.78 10.39
CA GLY A 70 7.30 -11.11 9.34
C GLY A 70 6.74 -11.94 8.21
N ALA A 71 5.50 -12.42 8.34
CA ALA A 71 4.83 -13.07 7.24
C ALA A 71 4.35 -12.02 6.24
N TYR A 72 4.06 -12.45 5.03
CA TYR A 72 3.56 -11.49 4.04
C TYR A 72 2.43 -12.08 3.24
N ALA A 73 1.59 -11.19 2.73
CA ALA A 73 0.56 -11.52 1.77
C ALA A 73 1.01 -11.00 0.42
N SER A 74 0.82 -11.79 -0.62
CA SER A 74 1.24 -11.44 -1.97
C SER A 74 0.02 -11.08 -2.79
N ARG A 75 0.06 -9.93 -3.45
CA ARG A 75 -1.01 -9.46 -4.32
C ARG A 75 -0.43 -9.07 -5.67
N GLN A 76 -1.14 -9.37 -6.72
CA GLN A 76 -0.76 -8.86 -8.04
C GLN A 76 -1.30 -7.43 -8.16
N ALA A 77 -0.45 -6.52 -8.58
CA ALA A 77 -0.77 -5.10 -8.57
C ALA A 77 -0.49 -4.48 -9.92
N ARG A 78 -1.29 -3.48 -10.25
CA ARG A 78 -1.10 -2.67 -11.45
C ARG A 78 -0.87 -1.23 -11.02
N LEU A 79 0.17 -0.63 -11.58
CA LEU A 79 0.49 0.77 -11.30
C LEU A 79 -0.56 1.67 -11.97
N MET A 80 -1.25 2.47 -11.19
CA MET A 80 -2.29 3.35 -11.69
C MET A 80 -1.81 4.77 -11.86
N TRP A 81 -0.97 5.25 -10.95
CA TRP A 81 -0.38 6.58 -11.06
C TRP A 81 0.91 6.58 -10.26
N LEU A 82 1.77 7.51 -10.65
CA LEU A 82 3.06 7.71 -10.01
C LEU A 82 3.26 9.20 -9.88
N LYS A 83 3.57 9.67 -8.69
CA LYS A 83 3.80 11.08 -8.44
C LYS A 83 4.84 11.22 -7.36
N GLY A 84 6.04 11.65 -7.77
CA GLY A 84 7.14 11.79 -6.82
C GLY A 84 7.49 10.47 -6.20
N SER A 85 7.47 10.40 -4.89
CA SER A 85 7.80 9.21 -4.14
C SER A 85 6.56 8.43 -3.71
N SER A 86 5.43 8.68 -4.36
CA SER A 86 4.17 7.97 -4.06
C SER A 86 3.61 7.37 -5.33
N ALA A 87 2.88 6.28 -5.16
CA ALA A 87 2.21 5.62 -6.28
C ALA A 87 0.93 4.98 -5.79
N GLY A 88 -0.05 4.95 -6.69
CA GLY A 88 -1.29 4.22 -6.43
C GLY A 88 -1.31 2.97 -7.27
N VAL A 89 -1.73 1.87 -6.66
CA VAL A 89 -1.81 0.59 -7.34
C VAL A 89 -3.19 0.01 -7.16
N GLU A 90 -3.59 -0.77 -8.15
CA GLU A 90 -4.84 -1.52 -8.13
C GLU A 90 -4.49 -2.99 -8.00
N PHE A 91 -5.20 -3.73 -7.14
CA PHE A 91 -5.02 -5.17 -7.06
C PHE A 91 -5.79 -5.83 -8.20
N ILE A 92 -5.11 -6.72 -8.89
CA ILE A 92 -5.67 -7.35 -10.10
C ILE A 92 -5.73 -8.87 -10.00
N ASP A 93 -5.51 -9.42 -8.82
CA ASP A 93 -5.61 -10.86 -8.60
C ASP A 93 -6.96 -11.31 -8.07
#